data_eb7daf9f0bb3189c6d52b84c7ed458c5
#
_entry.id   eb7daf9f0bb3189c6d52b84c7ed458c5
#
_cell.length_a   1.000
_cell.length_b   1.000
_cell.length_c   1.000
_cell.angle_alpha   90.00
_cell.angle_beta   90.00
_cell.angle_gamma   90.00
#
_symmetry.space_group_name_H-M   'P 1'
#
loop_
_entity.id
_entity.type
_entity.pdbx_description
1 polymer ?
#
loop_
_entity_poly.entity_id
_entity_poly.type
_entity_poly.pdbx_seq_one_letter_code
_entity_poly.pdbx_strand_id
1 'polypeptide(L)'
;SETFYKDSDSQLAHPKNAIDRTGWSVGTFFAANPIERWNVVRRLGLYNGIDKATGVKTVSTDHYHMETVVGSKHGQAGVGCTDCHFAKKANGTLEHQPSLPSLKYKNTCARSDCHGNPNGDNWSEGQAAYMVATIQQRYRIHKERLERYGSAARNLLIKAKNGDVKINQPEYQKLQDAYSLYLHTVGWYFSDYSKGVHDPSGFEKTSSEVIKNLRTATAAAQNTIK
;
A
#
# COMPACT_ATOMS: atom_id res chain seq x y z
N SER A 1 18.92 8.02 2.73
CA SER A 1 17.52 7.87 2.28
C SER A 1 16.57 8.75 3.10
N GLU A 2 16.74 8.88 4.41
CA GLU A 2 15.93 9.79 5.24
C GLU A 2 16.06 11.25 4.81
N THR A 3 17.26 11.69 4.45
CA THR A 3 17.53 13.04 3.96
C THR A 3 16.80 13.31 2.65
N PHE A 4 16.69 12.29 1.80
CA PHE A 4 15.96 12.36 0.54
C PHE A 4 14.47 12.69 0.72
N TYR A 5 13.85 12.18 1.78
CA TYR A 5 12.43 12.43 2.05
C TYR A 5 12.19 13.68 2.91
N LYS A 6 13.13 14.05 3.79
CA LYS A 6 12.99 15.21 4.67
C LYS A 6 13.36 16.53 3.98
N ASP A 7 14.29 16.48 3.04
CA ASP A 7 14.75 17.67 2.31
C ASP A 7 14.37 17.55 0.82
N SER A 8 13.10 17.35 0.58
CA SER A 8 12.56 17.20 -0.77
C SER A 8 12.72 18.46 -1.62
N ASP A 9 12.77 19.63 -0.99
CA ASP A 9 12.81 20.89 -1.72
C ASP A 9 14.20 21.23 -2.25
N SER A 10 15.25 20.94 -1.49
CA SER A 10 16.61 21.23 -1.88
C SER A 10 17.23 20.18 -2.79
N GLN A 11 16.92 18.90 -2.55
CA GLN A 11 17.54 17.81 -3.29
C GLN A 11 16.76 17.41 -4.55
N LEU A 12 15.52 17.84 -4.65
CA LEU A 12 14.62 17.48 -5.72
C LEU A 12 14.00 18.70 -6.41
N ALA A 13 14.83 19.66 -6.76
CA ALA A 13 14.38 20.79 -7.58
C ALA A 13 13.63 20.34 -8.85
N HIS A 14 14.04 19.25 -9.43
CA HIS A 14 13.39 18.64 -10.58
C HIS A 14 12.00 18.06 -10.23
N PRO A 15 11.82 17.17 -9.25
CA PRO A 15 10.50 16.72 -8.79
C PRO A 15 9.65 17.87 -8.26
N LYS A 16 10.20 18.83 -7.55
CA LYS A 16 9.48 20.02 -7.12
C LYS A 16 8.86 20.75 -8.31
N ASN A 17 9.64 21.02 -9.36
CA ASN A 17 9.14 21.66 -10.57
C ASN A 17 8.03 20.84 -11.27
N ALA A 18 8.16 19.51 -11.27
CA ALA A 18 7.13 18.62 -11.79
C ALA A 18 5.88 18.65 -10.92
N ILE A 19 6.06 18.71 -9.60
CA ILE A 19 4.99 18.73 -8.61
C ILE A 19 4.25 20.06 -8.63
N ASP A 20 4.95 21.18 -8.70
CA ASP A 20 4.33 22.50 -8.80
C ASP A 20 3.42 22.61 -10.03
N ARG A 21 3.80 21.98 -11.15
CA ARG A 21 2.95 21.90 -12.34
C ARG A 21 1.71 21.01 -12.16
N THR A 22 1.77 20.04 -11.25
CA THR A 22 0.70 19.09 -10.97
C THR A 22 -0.08 19.43 -9.70
N GLY A 23 0.36 20.42 -8.92
CA GLY A 23 -0.21 20.76 -7.63
C GLY A 23 0.15 19.78 -6.51
N TRP A 24 1.28 19.09 -6.61
CA TRP A 24 1.78 18.14 -5.60
C TRP A 24 3.06 18.64 -4.94
N SER A 25 3.23 18.34 -3.66
CA SER A 25 4.54 18.34 -3.02
C SER A 25 5.15 16.94 -3.01
N VAL A 26 6.47 16.84 -3.03
CA VAL A 26 7.16 15.54 -2.95
C VAL A 26 6.77 14.80 -1.66
N GLY A 27 6.68 15.51 -0.54
CA GLY A 27 6.24 14.94 0.71
C GLY A 27 4.85 14.34 0.64
N THR A 28 3.91 15.04 0.00
CA THR A 28 2.55 14.52 -0.23
C THR A 28 2.56 13.29 -1.14
N PHE A 29 3.40 13.30 -2.18
CA PHE A 29 3.50 12.17 -3.10
C PHE A 29 3.98 10.89 -2.40
N PHE A 30 5.04 10.98 -1.60
CA PHE A 30 5.62 9.82 -0.92
C PHE A 30 4.93 9.44 0.39
N ALA A 31 4.26 10.36 1.05
CA ALA A 31 3.50 10.10 2.28
C ALA A 31 2.06 9.69 2.01
N ALA A 32 1.57 9.84 0.78
CA ALA A 32 0.20 9.50 0.42
C ALA A 32 -0.04 7.99 0.55
N ASN A 33 -1.19 7.65 1.10
CA ASN A 33 -1.67 6.28 1.01
C ASN A 33 -2.11 5.96 -0.44
N PRO A 34 -2.27 4.68 -0.81
CA PRO A 34 -2.60 4.31 -2.19
C PRO A 34 -3.85 4.97 -2.75
N ILE A 35 -4.85 5.25 -1.93
CA ILE A 35 -6.12 5.89 -2.36
C ILE A 35 -5.87 7.35 -2.76
N GLU A 36 -5.16 8.09 -1.93
CA GLU A 36 -4.82 9.49 -2.22
C GLU A 36 -3.96 9.60 -3.47
N ARG A 37 -2.94 8.75 -3.59
CA ARG A 37 -2.11 8.68 -4.78
C ARG A 37 -2.92 8.39 -6.04
N TRP A 38 -3.78 7.38 -5.99
CA TRP A 38 -4.65 7.02 -7.10
C TRP A 38 -5.58 8.18 -7.51
N ASN A 39 -6.19 8.87 -6.53
CA ASN A 39 -7.05 10.01 -6.78
C ASN A 39 -6.33 11.14 -7.54
N VAL A 40 -5.10 11.41 -7.20
CA VAL A 40 -4.32 12.45 -7.88
C VAL A 40 -3.92 12.01 -9.29
N VAL A 41 -3.42 10.78 -9.46
CA VAL A 41 -3.09 10.23 -10.78
C VAL A 41 -4.31 10.24 -11.69
N ARG A 42 -5.47 9.83 -11.17
CA ARG A 42 -6.75 9.86 -11.89
C ARG A 42 -7.12 11.28 -12.31
N ARG A 43 -7.06 12.25 -11.40
CA ARG A 43 -7.37 13.66 -11.67
C ARG A 43 -6.48 14.25 -12.76
N LEU A 44 -5.21 13.88 -12.77
CA LEU A 44 -4.21 14.38 -13.71
C LEU A 44 -4.14 13.56 -15.02
N GLY A 45 -4.85 12.44 -15.10
CA GLY A 45 -4.82 11.55 -16.25
C GLY A 45 -3.49 10.81 -16.45
N LEU A 46 -2.68 10.66 -15.40
CA LEU A 46 -1.34 10.07 -15.44
C LEU A 46 -1.38 8.52 -15.37
N TYR A 47 -2.23 7.91 -16.17
CA TYR A 47 -2.23 6.45 -16.31
C TYR A 47 -1.07 6.00 -17.19
N ASN A 48 -0.43 4.89 -16.82
CA ASN A 48 0.73 4.35 -17.52
C ASN A 48 0.54 2.91 -18.03
N GLY A 49 -0.67 2.38 -17.92
CA GLY A 49 -1.00 1.06 -18.41
C GLY A 49 -2.49 0.86 -18.66
N ILE A 50 -2.81 -0.28 -19.24
CA ILE A 50 -4.18 -0.75 -19.47
C ILE A 50 -4.25 -2.24 -19.13
N ASP A 51 -5.18 -2.64 -18.27
CA ASP A 51 -5.51 -4.06 -18.12
C ASP A 51 -6.17 -4.56 -19.41
N LYS A 52 -5.44 -5.40 -20.13
CA LYS A 52 -5.87 -5.88 -21.46
C LYS A 52 -7.19 -6.64 -21.43
N ALA A 53 -7.50 -7.32 -20.34
CA ALA A 53 -8.73 -8.10 -20.23
C ALA A 53 -9.96 -7.22 -20.11
N THR A 54 -9.90 -6.19 -19.28
CA THR A 54 -11.05 -5.31 -19.00
C THR A 54 -11.02 -4.01 -19.80
N GLY A 55 -9.86 -3.58 -20.31
CA GLY A 55 -9.67 -2.28 -20.94
C GLY A 55 -9.53 -1.12 -19.94
N VAL A 56 -9.47 -1.43 -18.62
CA VAL A 56 -9.37 -0.41 -17.58
C VAL A 56 -7.96 0.16 -17.52
N LYS A 57 -7.87 1.49 -17.43
CA LYS A 57 -6.60 2.20 -17.25
C LYS A 57 -6.01 1.90 -15.88
N THR A 58 -4.70 1.69 -15.84
CA THR A 58 -3.97 1.31 -14.63
C THR A 58 -2.87 2.32 -14.31
N VAL A 59 -2.46 2.29 -13.06
CA VAL A 59 -1.34 3.08 -12.54
C VAL A 59 -0.36 2.09 -11.95
N SER A 60 0.88 2.06 -12.45
CA SER A 60 1.93 1.25 -11.81
C SER A 60 2.35 1.89 -10.48
N THR A 61 2.84 1.06 -9.61
CA THR A 61 3.43 1.47 -8.33
C THR A 61 4.93 1.23 -8.42
N ASP A 62 5.70 2.32 -8.41
CA ASP A 62 7.15 2.26 -8.28
C ASP A 62 7.49 2.55 -6.82
N HIS A 63 8.52 1.88 -6.28
CA HIS A 63 9.03 2.11 -4.92
C HIS A 63 8.01 1.92 -3.76
N TYR A 64 7.00 1.10 -3.94
CA TYR A 64 5.93 0.85 -2.97
C TYR A 64 6.45 0.48 -1.56
N HIS A 65 7.58 -0.21 -1.42
CA HIS A 65 8.15 -0.53 -0.11
C HIS A 65 8.50 0.73 0.69
N MET A 66 9.15 1.69 0.04
CA MET A 66 9.53 2.95 0.69
C MET A 66 8.30 3.78 1.03
N GLU A 67 7.38 3.88 0.10
CA GLU A 67 6.12 4.64 0.29
C GLU A 67 5.28 4.04 1.42
N THR A 68 5.20 2.70 1.50
CA THR A 68 4.48 2.00 2.56
C THR A 68 5.10 2.27 3.93
N VAL A 69 6.42 2.19 4.06
CA VAL A 69 7.10 2.44 5.34
C VAL A 69 7.01 3.90 5.75
N VAL A 70 7.25 4.83 4.82
CA VAL A 70 7.20 6.28 5.10
C VAL A 70 5.80 6.72 5.56
N GLY A 71 4.75 6.19 4.95
CA GLY A 71 3.35 6.45 5.33
C GLY A 71 2.90 5.77 6.62
N SER A 72 3.63 4.77 7.10
CA SER A 72 3.28 3.97 8.28
C SER A 72 3.52 4.71 9.60
N LYS A 73 2.98 4.17 10.69
CA LYS A 73 3.28 4.66 12.05
C LYS A 73 4.77 4.57 12.39
N HIS A 74 5.47 3.53 11.92
CA HIS A 74 6.91 3.40 12.09
C HIS A 74 7.66 4.52 11.36
N GLY A 75 7.33 4.78 10.09
CA GLY A 75 7.95 5.87 9.34
C GLY A 75 7.70 7.23 9.96
N GLN A 76 6.47 7.48 10.44
CA GLN A 76 6.13 8.72 11.16
C GLN A 76 6.91 8.88 12.47
N ALA A 77 7.26 7.77 13.13
CA ALA A 77 8.11 7.74 14.32
C ALA A 77 9.63 7.82 13.99
N GLY A 78 10.00 7.95 12.71
CA GLY A 78 11.39 8.04 12.27
C GLY A 78 12.10 6.69 12.13
N VAL A 79 11.36 5.57 12.20
CA VAL A 79 11.91 4.23 12.01
C VAL A 79 12.10 3.96 10.52
N GLY A 80 13.31 3.62 10.12
CA GLY A 80 13.67 3.32 8.74
C GLY A 80 13.93 1.83 8.49
N CYS A 81 14.25 1.52 7.24
CA CYS A 81 14.54 0.14 6.81
C CYS A 81 15.67 -0.50 7.62
N THR A 82 16.70 0.30 7.93
CA THR A 82 17.89 -0.15 8.65
C THR A 82 17.60 -0.54 10.11
N ASP A 83 16.60 0.09 10.75
CA ASP A 83 16.24 -0.20 12.13
C ASP A 83 15.68 -1.62 12.31
N CYS A 84 14.99 -2.11 11.28
CA CYS A 84 14.40 -3.44 11.28
C CYS A 84 15.29 -4.49 10.58
N HIS A 85 15.91 -4.14 9.45
CA HIS A 85 16.63 -5.09 8.60
C HIS A 85 18.12 -5.22 8.93
N PHE A 86 18.71 -4.25 9.64
CA PHE A 86 20.10 -4.28 10.07
C PHE A 86 20.15 -4.39 11.59
N ALA A 87 20.12 -5.61 12.11
CA ALA A 87 20.10 -5.87 13.53
C ALA A 87 21.33 -5.26 14.24
N LYS A 88 21.12 -4.64 15.38
CA LYS A 88 22.22 -4.18 16.25
C LYS A 88 22.89 -5.36 16.93
N LYS A 89 24.21 -5.44 16.81
CA LYS A 89 25.06 -6.36 17.58
C LYS A 89 25.14 -5.90 19.05
N ALA A 90 25.61 -6.79 19.91
CA ALA A 90 25.78 -6.48 21.36
C ALA A 90 26.71 -5.27 21.62
N ASN A 91 27.66 -5.00 20.72
CA ASN A 91 28.56 -3.85 20.78
C ASN A 91 27.97 -2.55 20.20
N GLY A 92 26.67 -2.56 19.83
CA GLY A 92 25.97 -1.40 19.28
C GLY A 92 26.18 -1.16 17.77
N THR A 93 27.07 -1.91 17.10
CA THR A 93 27.25 -1.80 15.65
C THR A 93 26.11 -2.49 14.88
N LEU A 94 25.80 -1.99 13.69
CA LEU A 94 24.83 -2.64 12.81
C LEU A 94 25.46 -3.84 12.08
N GLU A 95 24.66 -4.86 11.82
CA GLU A 95 25.04 -5.90 10.88
C GLU A 95 25.00 -5.32 9.45
N HIS A 96 26.05 -5.56 8.66
CA HIS A 96 26.12 -5.08 7.28
C HIS A 96 25.32 -5.95 6.29
N GLN A 97 24.80 -7.08 6.72
CA GLN A 97 23.96 -7.93 5.88
C GLN A 97 22.48 -7.72 6.26
N PRO A 98 21.65 -7.23 5.34
CA PRO A 98 20.22 -7.15 5.59
C PRO A 98 19.66 -8.54 5.83
N SER A 99 18.91 -8.68 6.91
CA SER A 99 18.30 -9.95 7.29
C SER A 99 16.78 -9.81 7.42
N LEU A 100 16.07 -10.93 7.40
CA LEU A 100 14.67 -10.94 7.75
C LEU A 100 14.52 -10.62 9.24
N PRO A 101 13.78 -9.58 9.64
CA PRO A 101 13.58 -9.24 11.06
C PRO A 101 13.06 -10.41 11.89
N SER A 102 12.26 -11.30 11.26
CA SER A 102 11.72 -12.51 11.88
C SER A 102 12.75 -13.52 12.37
N LEU A 103 14.00 -13.43 11.90
CA LEU A 103 15.07 -14.31 12.37
C LEU A 103 15.77 -13.77 13.63
N LYS A 104 15.48 -12.52 14.01
CA LYS A 104 16.22 -11.80 15.06
C LYS A 104 15.31 -10.84 15.85
N TYR A 105 14.13 -11.28 16.25
CA TYR A 105 13.16 -10.42 16.95
C TYR A 105 13.74 -9.71 18.18
N LYS A 106 14.63 -10.38 18.93
CA LYS A 106 15.32 -9.78 20.08
C LYS A 106 16.12 -8.53 19.71
N ASN A 107 16.71 -8.53 18.52
CA ASN A 107 17.60 -7.46 18.06
C ASN A 107 16.90 -6.48 17.11
N THR A 108 15.62 -6.68 16.85
CA THR A 108 14.77 -5.86 15.96
C THR A 108 13.53 -5.39 16.71
N CYS A 109 12.39 -6.06 16.57
CA CYS A 109 11.12 -5.61 17.15
C CYS A 109 11.14 -5.56 18.70
N ALA A 110 11.72 -6.56 19.37
CA ALA A 110 11.79 -6.66 20.84
C ALA A 110 13.04 -6.01 21.43
N ARG A 111 13.66 -5.11 20.73
CA ARG A 111 14.80 -4.31 21.21
C ARG A 111 14.35 -3.33 22.28
N SER A 112 15.21 -3.06 23.29
CA SER A 112 14.88 -2.21 24.45
C SER A 112 14.57 -0.75 24.10
N ASP A 113 15.07 -0.26 22.98
CA ASP A 113 14.77 1.07 22.45
C ASP A 113 13.56 1.07 21.47
N CYS A 114 12.88 -0.06 21.32
CA CYS A 114 11.66 -0.27 20.54
C CYS A 114 10.57 -0.90 21.42
N HIS A 115 9.92 -1.97 20.92
CA HIS A 115 8.84 -2.63 21.64
C HIS A 115 9.26 -3.45 22.87
N GLY A 116 10.56 -3.77 23.03
CA GLY A 116 11.12 -4.40 24.23
C GLY A 116 11.41 -3.43 25.39
N ASN A 117 11.00 -2.16 25.28
CA ASN A 117 11.17 -1.16 26.33
C ASN A 117 10.35 -1.56 27.57
N PRO A 118 10.99 -1.75 28.76
CA PRO A 118 10.29 -2.14 29.98
C PRO A 118 9.29 -1.08 30.49
N ASN A 119 9.44 0.17 30.07
CA ASN A 119 8.50 1.26 30.36
C ASN A 119 7.45 1.47 29.25
N GLY A 120 7.46 0.65 28.21
CA GLY A 120 6.53 0.68 27.10
C GLY A 120 5.83 -0.66 26.92
N ASP A 121 5.87 -1.21 25.71
CA ASP A 121 5.20 -2.48 25.37
C ASP A 121 5.81 -3.69 26.09
N ASN A 122 7.10 -3.62 26.41
CA ASN A 122 7.87 -4.67 27.09
C ASN A 122 7.76 -6.05 26.43
N TRP A 123 7.82 -6.09 25.10
CA TRP A 123 7.68 -7.34 24.36
C TRP A 123 8.91 -8.23 24.53
N SER A 124 8.66 -9.48 24.85
CA SER A 124 9.61 -10.56 24.63
C SER A 124 9.73 -10.88 23.14
N GLU A 125 10.75 -11.63 22.77
CA GLU A 125 10.94 -12.14 21.41
C GLU A 125 9.72 -12.97 20.93
N GLY A 126 9.14 -13.79 21.82
CA GLY A 126 7.94 -14.56 21.53
C GLY A 126 6.71 -13.70 21.28
N GLN A 127 6.55 -12.60 22.03
CA GLN A 127 5.47 -11.64 21.81
C GLN A 127 5.63 -10.88 20.48
N ALA A 128 6.84 -10.47 20.12
CA ALA A 128 7.11 -9.87 18.82
C ALA A 128 6.78 -10.83 17.67
N ALA A 129 7.18 -12.11 17.79
CA ALA A 129 6.85 -13.14 16.80
C ALA A 129 5.34 -13.35 16.67
N TYR A 130 4.62 -13.39 17.79
CA TYR A 130 3.15 -13.51 17.80
C TYR A 130 2.47 -12.32 17.13
N MET A 131 2.93 -11.09 17.43
CA MET A 131 2.37 -9.88 16.81
C MET A 131 2.58 -9.85 15.30
N VAL A 132 3.78 -10.19 14.83
CA VAL A 132 4.06 -10.29 13.39
C VAL A 132 3.19 -11.34 12.72
N ALA A 133 3.07 -12.53 13.31
CA ALA A 133 2.21 -13.59 12.79
C ALA A 133 0.73 -13.16 12.72
N THR A 134 0.26 -12.44 13.72
CA THR A 134 -1.11 -11.88 13.78
C THR A 134 -1.33 -10.87 12.66
N ILE A 135 -0.39 -9.94 12.43
CA ILE A 135 -0.45 -8.97 11.34
C ILE A 135 -0.51 -9.69 9.98
N GLN A 136 0.36 -10.68 9.76
CA GLN A 136 0.40 -11.43 8.52
C GLN A 136 -0.88 -12.28 8.29
N GLN A 137 -1.50 -12.76 9.37
CA GLN A 137 -2.78 -13.44 9.29
C GLN A 137 -3.91 -12.48 8.86
N ARG A 138 -3.98 -11.30 9.47
CA ARG A 138 -4.95 -10.25 9.11
C ARG A 138 -4.74 -9.79 7.66
N TYR A 139 -3.48 -9.62 7.25
CA TYR A 139 -3.14 -9.33 5.86
C TYR A 139 -3.72 -10.37 4.89
N ARG A 140 -3.56 -11.67 5.17
CA ARG A 140 -4.12 -12.74 4.33
C ARG A 140 -5.63 -12.64 4.19
N ILE A 141 -6.34 -12.42 5.30
CA ILE A 141 -7.81 -12.26 5.30
C ILE A 141 -8.24 -11.08 4.42
N HIS A 142 -7.60 -9.93 4.57
CA HIS A 142 -7.91 -8.76 3.76
C HIS A 142 -7.55 -8.96 2.29
N LYS A 143 -6.42 -9.60 2.00
CA LYS A 143 -6.00 -9.95 0.65
C LYS A 143 -7.05 -10.82 -0.06
N GLU A 144 -7.47 -11.92 0.56
CA GLU A 144 -8.47 -12.84 0.00
C GLU A 144 -9.81 -12.13 -0.27
N ARG A 145 -10.22 -11.23 0.63
CA ARG A 145 -11.42 -10.43 0.43
C ARG A 145 -11.27 -9.45 -0.74
N LEU A 146 -10.14 -8.76 -0.84
CA LEU A 146 -9.84 -7.87 -1.97
C LEU A 146 -9.87 -8.63 -3.30
N GLU A 147 -9.21 -9.79 -3.38
CA GLU A 147 -9.15 -10.61 -4.58
C GLU A 147 -10.55 -11.10 -4.99
N ARG A 148 -11.38 -11.50 -4.03
CA ARG A 148 -12.76 -11.93 -4.31
C ARG A 148 -13.60 -10.81 -4.92
N TYR A 149 -13.59 -9.61 -4.34
CA TYR A 149 -14.36 -8.49 -4.86
C TYR A 149 -13.76 -7.89 -6.14
N GLY A 150 -12.43 -7.87 -6.25
CA GLY A 150 -11.74 -7.49 -7.47
C GLY A 150 -12.07 -8.43 -8.64
N SER A 151 -12.10 -9.74 -8.38
CA SER A 151 -12.50 -10.74 -9.39
C SER A 151 -13.95 -10.59 -9.83
N ALA A 152 -14.87 -10.28 -8.92
CA ALA A 152 -16.27 -10.03 -9.28
C ALA A 152 -16.41 -8.80 -10.18
N ALA A 153 -15.75 -7.70 -9.84
CA ALA A 153 -15.73 -6.48 -10.67
C ALA A 153 -15.08 -6.75 -12.04
N ARG A 154 -13.95 -7.46 -12.05
CA ARG A 154 -13.25 -7.84 -13.30
C ARG A 154 -14.13 -8.64 -14.24
N ASN A 155 -14.81 -9.65 -13.73
CA ASN A 155 -15.68 -10.51 -14.55
C ASN A 155 -16.83 -9.70 -15.16
N LEU A 156 -17.42 -8.77 -14.41
CA LEU A 156 -18.47 -7.90 -14.93
C LEU A 156 -17.95 -6.94 -16.01
N LEU A 157 -16.76 -6.37 -15.81
CA LEU A 157 -16.10 -5.51 -16.81
C LEU A 157 -15.78 -6.27 -18.10
N ILE A 158 -15.30 -7.52 -17.99
CA ILE A 158 -15.04 -8.37 -19.18
C ILE A 158 -16.33 -8.63 -19.95
N LYS A 159 -17.41 -9.01 -19.26
CA LYS A 159 -18.73 -9.22 -19.90
C LYS A 159 -19.22 -7.96 -20.61
N ALA A 160 -19.09 -6.80 -19.97
CA ALA A 160 -19.50 -5.53 -20.57
C ALA A 160 -18.63 -5.18 -21.79
N LYS A 161 -17.32 -5.40 -21.71
CA LYS A 161 -16.40 -5.15 -22.82
C LYS A 161 -16.69 -6.05 -24.03
N ASN A 162 -17.04 -7.32 -23.79
CA ASN A 162 -17.38 -8.28 -24.85
C ASN A 162 -18.78 -8.07 -25.43
N GLY A 163 -19.60 -7.20 -24.83
CA GLY A 163 -20.98 -6.97 -25.27
C GLY A 163 -22.00 -7.97 -24.70
N ASP A 164 -21.58 -8.85 -23.79
CA ASP A 164 -22.45 -9.86 -23.16
C ASP A 164 -23.49 -9.22 -22.23
N VAL A 165 -23.16 -8.04 -21.69
CA VAL A 165 -24.07 -7.24 -20.85
C VAL A 165 -23.93 -5.76 -21.18
N LYS A 166 -25.04 -5.02 -21.07
CA LYS A 166 -25.03 -3.56 -21.21
C LYS A 166 -25.24 -2.92 -19.83
N ILE A 167 -24.27 -2.13 -19.40
CA ILE A 167 -24.31 -1.34 -18.15
C ILE A 167 -24.49 0.12 -18.57
N ASN A 168 -25.28 0.90 -17.82
CA ASN A 168 -25.40 2.32 -18.12
C ASN A 168 -24.05 3.04 -17.90
N GLN A 169 -23.79 4.08 -18.68
CA GLN A 169 -22.46 4.71 -18.76
C GLN A 169 -21.95 5.26 -17.42
N PRO A 170 -22.76 5.94 -16.58
CA PRO A 170 -22.29 6.40 -15.28
C PRO A 170 -21.83 5.28 -14.36
N GLU A 171 -22.56 4.16 -14.30
CA GLU A 171 -22.22 3.04 -13.43
C GLU A 171 -21.06 2.20 -14.00
N TYR A 172 -20.95 2.12 -15.31
CA TYR A 172 -19.78 1.51 -15.96
C TYR A 172 -18.50 2.27 -15.63
N GLN A 173 -18.51 3.61 -15.66
CA GLN A 173 -17.35 4.42 -15.29
C GLN A 173 -16.99 4.26 -13.82
N LYS A 174 -17.98 4.24 -12.92
CA LYS A 174 -17.74 3.99 -11.48
C LYS A 174 -17.10 2.61 -11.24
N LEU A 175 -17.56 1.60 -11.97
CA LEU A 175 -17.00 0.25 -11.88
C LEU A 175 -15.56 0.20 -12.39
N GLN A 176 -15.26 0.88 -13.50
CA GLN A 176 -13.89 1.01 -14.01
C GLN A 176 -12.98 1.72 -13.02
N ASP A 177 -13.44 2.81 -12.42
CA ASP A 177 -12.69 3.57 -11.41
C ASP A 177 -12.40 2.73 -10.15
N ALA A 178 -13.40 2.01 -9.65
CA ALA A 178 -13.23 1.14 -8.49
C ALA A 178 -12.26 -0.03 -8.79
N TYR A 179 -12.31 -0.58 -9.96
CA TYR A 179 -11.41 -1.65 -10.38
C TYR A 179 -9.97 -1.14 -10.63
N SER A 180 -9.82 0.05 -11.21
CA SER A 180 -8.52 0.71 -11.36
C SER A 180 -7.85 0.97 -9.99
N LEU A 181 -8.60 1.48 -9.02
CA LEU A 181 -8.12 1.66 -7.65
C LEU A 181 -7.72 0.32 -7.00
N TYR A 182 -8.50 -0.73 -7.22
CA TYR A 182 -8.17 -2.08 -6.77
C TYR A 182 -6.83 -2.55 -7.34
N LEU A 183 -6.62 -2.42 -8.65
CA LEU A 183 -5.36 -2.82 -9.29
C LEU A 183 -4.16 -2.04 -8.74
N HIS A 184 -4.33 -0.74 -8.49
CA HIS A 184 -3.30 0.08 -7.86
C HIS A 184 -3.00 -0.37 -6.43
N THR A 185 -4.02 -0.67 -5.65
CA THR A 185 -3.88 -1.17 -4.27
C THR A 185 -3.20 -2.54 -4.21
N VAL A 186 -3.53 -3.43 -5.14
CA VAL A 186 -2.86 -4.73 -5.31
C VAL A 186 -1.39 -4.54 -5.64
N GLY A 187 -1.07 -3.69 -6.61
CA GLY A 187 0.32 -3.36 -6.95
C GLY A 187 1.10 -2.81 -5.76
N TRP A 188 0.45 -1.99 -4.93
CA TRP A 188 1.07 -1.38 -3.75
C TRP A 188 1.39 -2.39 -2.65
N TYR A 189 0.41 -3.17 -2.22
CA TYR A 189 0.56 -4.01 -1.03
C TYR A 189 0.92 -5.47 -1.31
N PHE A 190 0.51 -6.03 -2.46
CA PHE A 190 0.77 -7.46 -2.69
C PHE A 190 2.19 -7.75 -3.17
N SER A 191 2.86 -6.72 -3.66
CA SER A 191 4.30 -6.78 -3.95
C SER A 191 5.16 -6.62 -2.70
N ASP A 192 4.56 -6.25 -1.57
CA ASP A 192 5.26 -6.14 -0.29
C ASP A 192 5.42 -7.52 0.38
N TYR A 193 6.65 -8.03 0.36
CA TYR A 193 7.00 -9.31 0.97
C TYR A 193 6.87 -9.34 2.50
N SER A 194 6.73 -8.19 3.17
CA SER A 194 6.46 -8.13 4.61
C SER A 194 5.09 -8.69 4.99
N LYS A 195 4.19 -8.80 4.01
CA LYS A 195 2.80 -9.24 4.21
C LYS A 195 2.09 -8.38 5.25
N GLY A 196 2.18 -7.07 5.05
CA GLY A 196 1.50 -6.06 5.85
C GLY A 196 2.26 -5.57 7.08
N VAL A 197 3.44 -6.09 7.38
CA VAL A 197 4.21 -5.65 8.57
C VAL A 197 4.74 -4.23 8.41
N HIS A 198 5.03 -3.80 7.19
CA HIS A 198 5.51 -2.45 6.91
C HIS A 198 4.47 -1.36 7.24
N ASP A 199 3.18 -1.63 7.02
CA ASP A 199 2.08 -0.71 7.35
C ASP A 199 0.78 -1.47 7.65
N PRO A 200 0.65 -2.09 8.84
CA PRO A 200 -0.51 -2.91 9.17
C PRO A 200 -1.82 -2.13 9.15
N SER A 201 -1.81 -0.95 9.74
CA SER A 201 -3.03 -0.12 9.88
C SER A 201 -3.44 0.52 8.55
N GLY A 202 -2.49 0.98 7.76
CA GLY A 202 -2.75 1.55 6.44
C GLY A 202 -3.29 0.50 5.48
N PHE A 203 -2.71 -0.71 5.50
CA PHE A 203 -3.22 -1.82 4.70
C PHE A 203 -4.67 -2.19 5.05
N GLU A 204 -5.00 -2.35 6.33
CA GLU A 204 -6.36 -2.69 6.77
C GLU A 204 -7.37 -1.60 6.41
N LYS A 205 -7.03 -0.35 6.64
CA LYS A 205 -7.87 0.80 6.29
C LYS A 205 -8.11 0.87 4.79
N THR A 206 -7.04 0.87 4.02
CA THR A 206 -7.10 0.97 2.55
C THR A 206 -7.87 -0.19 1.94
N SER A 207 -7.55 -1.43 2.33
CA SER A 207 -8.24 -2.61 1.79
C SER A 207 -9.74 -2.61 2.11
N SER A 208 -10.13 -2.18 3.30
CA SER A 208 -11.54 -2.07 3.68
C SER A 208 -12.28 -1.04 2.83
N GLU A 209 -11.68 0.11 2.55
CA GLU A 209 -12.27 1.15 1.71
C GLU A 209 -12.37 0.71 0.25
N VAL A 210 -11.33 0.08 -0.29
CA VAL A 210 -11.35 -0.47 -1.66
C VAL A 210 -12.40 -1.56 -1.82
N ILE A 211 -12.54 -2.46 -0.84
CA ILE A 211 -13.60 -3.46 -0.82
C ILE A 211 -14.99 -2.81 -0.84
N LYS A 212 -15.20 -1.77 -0.03
CA LYS A 212 -16.46 -1.01 -0.02
C LYS A 212 -16.75 -0.42 -1.40
N ASN A 213 -15.78 0.23 -2.02
CA ASN A 213 -15.90 0.84 -3.35
C ASN A 213 -16.23 -0.21 -4.42
N LEU A 214 -15.52 -1.33 -4.46
CA LEU A 214 -15.78 -2.43 -5.37
C LEU A 214 -17.20 -2.99 -5.23
N ARG A 215 -17.64 -3.25 -3.99
CA ARG A 215 -18.98 -3.77 -3.71
C ARG A 215 -20.06 -2.82 -4.19
N THR A 216 -19.93 -1.54 -3.84
CA THR A 216 -20.92 -0.51 -4.21
C THR A 216 -21.00 -0.34 -5.72
N ALA A 217 -19.84 -0.22 -6.40
CA ALA A 217 -19.81 -0.04 -7.85
C ALA A 217 -20.31 -1.28 -8.60
N THR A 218 -19.93 -2.49 -8.14
CA THR A 218 -20.38 -3.73 -8.77
C THR A 218 -21.88 -3.92 -8.63
N ALA A 219 -22.45 -3.69 -7.44
CA ALA A 219 -23.88 -3.80 -7.20
C ALA A 219 -24.68 -2.77 -8.01
N ALA A 220 -24.22 -1.50 -8.04
CA ALA A 220 -24.85 -0.47 -8.84
C ALA A 220 -24.84 -0.81 -10.35
N ALA A 221 -23.71 -1.28 -10.87
CA ALA A 221 -23.61 -1.72 -12.26
C ALA A 221 -24.55 -2.89 -12.58
N GLN A 222 -24.61 -3.89 -11.70
CA GLN A 222 -25.51 -5.06 -11.85
C GLN A 222 -26.98 -4.65 -11.92
N ASN A 223 -27.42 -3.67 -11.13
CA ASN A 223 -28.78 -3.18 -11.12
C ASN A 223 -29.21 -2.46 -12.43
N THR A 224 -28.25 -2.13 -13.31
CA THR A 224 -28.52 -1.45 -14.58
C THR A 224 -28.38 -2.37 -15.79
N ILE A 225 -28.05 -3.65 -15.59
CA ILE A 225 -27.89 -4.62 -16.68
C ILE A 225 -29.23 -4.83 -17.39
N LYS A 226 -29.15 -4.71 -18.71
CA LYS A 226 -30.25 -5.03 -19.65
C LYS A 226 -29.86 -6.21 -20.51
#